data_e736284ad76d7e438a2d7a6bd5388b31
#
_entry.id   e736284ad76d7e438a2d7a6bd5388b31
#
_cell.length_a   1.000
_cell.length_b   1.000
_cell.length_c   1.000
_cell.angle_alpha   90.00
_cell.angle_beta   90.00
_cell.angle_gamma   90.00
#
_symmetry.space_group_name_H-M   'P 1'
#
loop_
_entity.id
_entity.type
_entity.pdbx_description
1 polymer ?
#
loop_
_entity_poly.entity_id
_entity_poly.type
_entity_poly.pdbx_seq_one_letter_code
_entity_poly.pdbx_strand_id
1 'polypeptide(L)'
;MALDDILTQRDVKVVNPLGLHARPAALFVKLANTFASDIEVGNDAMMVNGKSIMGVMMLAAECGSTIRIKASGDDAEQAVAALAALVERGFGEG
;
A
#
# COMPACT_ATOMS: atom_id res chain seq x y z
N MET A 1 -9.92 18.06 17.11
CA MET A 1 -8.89 17.07 16.80
C MET A 1 -9.41 15.68 17.13
N ALA A 2 -9.31 14.83 16.19
CA ALA A 2 -9.76 13.47 16.41
C ALA A 2 -8.65 12.70 17.12
N LEU A 3 -8.69 12.73 18.44
CA LEU A 3 -7.70 12.02 19.24
C LEU A 3 -7.79 10.52 19.03
N ASP A 4 -8.91 10.07 18.44
CA ASP A 4 -9.16 8.66 18.22
C ASP A 4 -8.67 8.16 16.88
N ASP A 5 -8.23 9.08 16.00
CA ASP A 5 -7.72 8.67 14.70
C ASP A 5 -6.37 8.03 14.88
N ILE A 6 -6.28 6.77 14.52
CA ILE A 6 -5.02 6.05 14.54
C ILE A 6 -4.40 6.19 13.16
N LEU A 7 -3.22 6.78 13.12
CA LEU A 7 -2.47 6.95 11.90
C LEU A 7 -1.22 6.10 11.98
N THR A 8 -1.04 5.21 11.02
CA THR A 8 0.11 4.34 10.95
C THR A 8 0.69 4.44 9.56
N GLN A 9 2.02 4.48 9.46
CA GLN A 9 2.65 4.46 8.15
C GLN A 9 3.94 3.65 8.21
N ARG A 10 4.32 3.13 7.05
CA ARG A 10 5.55 2.36 6.89
C ARG A 10 6.05 2.48 5.47
N ASP A 11 7.36 2.61 5.32
CA ASP A 11 8.00 2.58 4.02
C ASP A 11 8.45 1.16 3.74
N VAL A 12 8.20 0.67 2.52
CA VAL A 12 8.60 -0.67 2.11
C VAL A 12 9.19 -0.61 0.71
N LYS A 13 10.07 -1.55 0.42
CA LYS A 13 10.70 -1.63 -0.89
C LYS A 13 9.93 -2.57 -1.81
N VAL A 14 9.71 -2.13 -3.03
CA VAL A 14 9.13 -2.96 -4.09
C VAL A 14 10.23 -3.90 -4.58
N VAL A 15 10.02 -5.20 -4.41
CA VAL A 15 11.06 -6.20 -4.70
C VAL A 15 10.76 -7.10 -5.89
N ASN A 16 9.51 -7.12 -6.37
CA ASN A 16 9.15 -7.95 -7.51
C ASN A 16 9.64 -7.30 -8.81
N PRO A 17 10.15 -8.10 -9.76
CA PRO A 17 10.87 -7.56 -10.94
C PRO A 17 10.10 -6.55 -11.77
N LEU A 18 8.80 -6.73 -11.94
CA LEU A 18 8.00 -5.84 -12.78
C LEU A 18 7.34 -4.68 -12.02
N GLY A 19 7.61 -4.58 -10.71
CA GLY A 19 7.04 -3.50 -9.91
C GLY A 19 5.53 -3.60 -9.76
N LEU A 20 4.88 -2.46 -9.57
CA LEU A 20 3.42 -2.41 -9.32
C LEU A 20 2.62 -2.41 -10.62
N HIS A 21 2.80 -3.45 -11.43
CA HIS A 21 1.96 -3.64 -12.62
C HIS A 21 0.56 -4.15 -12.20
N ALA A 22 -0.28 -4.50 -13.18
CA ALA A 22 -1.70 -4.75 -12.92
C ALA A 22 -1.98 -5.82 -11.87
N ARG A 23 -1.25 -6.95 -11.90
CA ARG A 23 -1.49 -8.04 -10.95
C ARG A 23 -1.16 -7.64 -9.51
N PRO A 24 0.03 -7.13 -9.20
CA PRO A 24 0.34 -6.67 -7.85
C PRO A 24 -0.59 -5.55 -7.39
N ALA A 25 -0.93 -4.62 -8.28
CA ALA A 25 -1.86 -3.54 -7.93
C ALA A 25 -3.21 -4.10 -7.53
N ALA A 26 -3.73 -5.08 -8.26
CA ALA A 26 -5.01 -5.71 -7.94
C ALA A 26 -4.94 -6.44 -6.59
N LEU A 27 -3.84 -7.14 -6.31
CA LEU A 27 -3.67 -7.82 -5.02
C LEU A 27 -3.61 -6.83 -3.87
N PHE A 28 -2.87 -5.74 -4.05
CA PHE A 28 -2.78 -4.69 -3.05
C PHE A 28 -4.16 -4.11 -2.73
N VAL A 29 -4.90 -3.74 -3.76
CA VAL A 29 -6.22 -3.13 -3.61
C VAL A 29 -7.21 -4.10 -2.98
N LYS A 30 -7.18 -5.36 -3.40
CA LYS A 30 -8.06 -6.37 -2.85
C LYS A 30 -7.83 -6.52 -1.33
N LEU A 31 -6.57 -6.59 -0.92
CA LEU A 31 -6.24 -6.69 0.50
C LEU A 31 -6.62 -5.40 1.23
N ALA A 32 -6.31 -4.24 0.66
CA ALA A 32 -6.63 -2.96 1.27
C ALA A 32 -8.14 -2.81 1.52
N ASN A 33 -8.96 -3.32 0.62
CA ASN A 33 -10.41 -3.23 0.75
C ASN A 33 -10.99 -4.14 1.86
N THR A 34 -10.18 -5.03 2.45
CA THR A 34 -10.64 -5.82 3.59
C THR A 34 -10.56 -5.05 4.91
N PHE A 35 -9.95 -3.88 4.91
CA PHE A 35 -9.81 -3.06 6.11
C PHE A 35 -10.75 -1.86 6.06
N ALA A 36 -11.22 -1.46 7.24
CA ALA A 36 -12.12 -0.29 7.34
C ALA A 36 -11.37 1.02 7.24
N SER A 37 -10.09 1.05 7.62
CA SER A 37 -9.28 2.26 7.60
C SER A 37 -9.15 2.84 6.21
N ASP A 38 -8.96 4.16 6.14
CA ASP A 38 -8.55 4.82 4.92
C ASP A 38 -7.10 4.44 4.64
N ILE A 39 -6.81 4.09 3.41
CA ILE A 39 -5.47 3.63 3.03
C ILE A 39 -4.97 4.44 1.84
N GLU A 40 -3.76 4.96 2.01
CA GLU A 40 -3.04 5.64 0.95
C GLU A 40 -1.71 4.93 0.72
N VAL A 41 -1.24 4.98 -0.50
CA VAL A 41 0.07 4.45 -0.86
C VAL A 41 0.73 5.39 -1.85
N GLY A 42 2.02 5.56 -1.75
CA GLY A 42 2.71 6.47 -2.65
C GLY A 42 4.17 6.67 -2.33
N ASN A 43 4.65 7.83 -2.70
CA ASN A 43 6.03 8.25 -2.48
C ASN A 43 6.02 9.73 -2.12
N ASP A 44 7.20 10.35 -2.06
CA ASP A 44 7.30 11.76 -1.69
C ASP A 44 6.62 12.69 -2.70
N ALA A 45 6.49 12.26 -3.94
CA ALA A 45 5.90 13.08 -4.99
C ALA A 45 4.38 12.97 -5.03
N MET A 46 3.82 11.81 -4.69
CA MET A 46 2.38 11.63 -4.80
C MET A 46 1.90 10.50 -3.90
N MET A 47 0.75 10.71 -3.28
CA MET A 47 0.03 9.68 -2.53
C MET A 47 -1.30 9.44 -3.23
N VAL A 48 -1.69 8.18 -3.33
CA VAL A 48 -2.92 7.79 -4.01
C VAL A 48 -3.78 6.93 -3.10
N ASN A 49 -5.05 6.77 -3.47
CA ASN A 49 -5.97 5.91 -2.73
C ASN A 49 -5.56 4.44 -2.90
N GLY A 50 -5.19 3.80 -1.79
CA GLY A 50 -4.74 2.40 -1.80
C GLY A 50 -5.85 1.40 -2.09
N LYS A 51 -7.11 1.84 -2.12
CA LYS A 51 -8.25 1.00 -2.44
C LYS A 51 -8.71 1.15 -3.90
N SER A 52 -7.95 1.88 -4.70
CA SER A 52 -8.23 2.11 -6.11
C SER A 52 -7.14 1.49 -6.98
N ILE A 53 -7.51 0.56 -7.85
CA ILE A 53 -6.54 -0.07 -8.76
C ILE A 53 -5.89 0.98 -9.65
N MET A 54 -6.68 1.91 -10.19
CA MET A 54 -6.13 2.96 -11.04
C MET A 54 -5.15 3.84 -10.27
N GLY A 55 -5.51 4.20 -9.03
CA GLY A 55 -4.62 4.98 -8.18
C GLY A 55 -3.28 4.29 -7.97
N VAL A 56 -3.32 3.03 -7.58
CA VAL A 56 -2.10 2.27 -7.32
C VAL A 56 -1.26 2.10 -8.59
N MET A 57 -1.90 1.85 -9.73
CA MET A 57 -1.18 1.71 -10.98
C MET A 57 -0.55 3.03 -11.43
N MET A 58 -1.18 4.16 -11.12
CA MET A 58 -0.63 5.48 -11.46
C MET A 58 0.70 5.77 -10.79
N LEU A 59 0.99 5.10 -9.68
CA LEU A 59 2.30 5.27 -9.03
C LEU A 59 3.43 4.77 -9.91
N ALA A 60 3.17 3.78 -10.75
CA ALA A 60 4.18 3.18 -11.63
C ALA A 60 5.45 2.82 -10.86
N ALA A 61 5.30 2.35 -9.62
CA ALA A 61 6.47 2.06 -8.77
C ALA A 61 7.25 0.87 -9.32
N GLU A 62 8.53 1.07 -9.49
CA GLU A 62 9.41 0.07 -10.10
C GLU A 62 10.11 -0.77 -9.03
N CYS A 63 10.64 -1.91 -9.45
CA CYS A 63 11.46 -2.74 -8.58
C CYS A 63 12.62 -1.90 -8.03
N GLY A 64 12.83 -2.00 -6.73
CA GLY A 64 13.88 -1.24 -6.05
C GLY A 64 13.42 0.09 -5.47
N SER A 65 12.25 0.59 -5.90
CA SER A 65 11.74 1.84 -5.34
C SER A 65 11.12 1.59 -3.97
N THR A 66 11.07 2.65 -3.17
CA THR A 66 10.44 2.62 -1.85
C THR A 66 9.07 3.28 -1.94
N ILE A 67 8.06 2.62 -1.43
CA ILE A 67 6.73 3.19 -1.34
C ILE A 67 6.33 3.33 0.12
N ARG A 68 5.46 4.30 0.40
CA ARG A 68 4.94 4.53 1.74
C ARG A 68 3.49 4.08 1.78
N ILE A 69 3.18 3.26 2.78
CA ILE A 69 1.82 2.80 3.05
C ILE A 69 1.34 3.52 4.29
N LYS A 70 0.19 4.16 4.19
CA LYS A 70 -0.35 4.98 5.24
C LYS A 70 -1.81 4.62 5.47
N ALA A 71 -2.18 4.37 6.70
CA ALA A 71 -3.55 4.02 7.04
C ALA A 71 -4.03 4.83 8.23
N SER A 72 -5.30 5.16 8.23
CA SER A 72 -5.94 5.94 9.28
C SER A 72 -7.28 5.30 9.62
N GLY A 73 -7.45 4.92 10.88
CA GLY A 73 -8.67 4.28 11.35
C GLY A 73 -8.38 3.21 12.40
N ASP A 74 -9.44 2.51 12.81
CA ASP A 74 -9.35 1.56 13.92
C ASP A 74 -8.44 0.38 13.64
N ASP A 75 -8.39 -0.09 12.40
CA ASP A 75 -7.56 -1.23 12.02
C ASP A 75 -6.31 -0.81 11.23
N ALA A 76 -5.86 0.43 11.40
CA ALA A 76 -4.74 0.98 10.65
C ALA A 76 -3.46 0.17 10.82
N GLU A 77 -3.13 -0.26 12.03
CA GLU A 77 -1.92 -1.04 12.28
C GLU A 77 -1.95 -2.37 11.55
N GLN A 78 -3.06 -3.08 11.65
CA GLN A 78 -3.23 -4.35 10.96
C GLN A 78 -3.16 -4.17 9.45
N ALA A 79 -3.78 -3.11 8.94
CA ALA A 79 -3.79 -2.83 7.52
C ALA A 79 -2.37 -2.58 6.99
N VAL A 80 -1.61 -1.71 7.66
CA VAL A 80 -0.25 -1.39 7.24
C VAL A 80 0.64 -2.63 7.33
N ALA A 81 0.52 -3.41 8.42
CA ALA A 81 1.32 -4.62 8.57
C ALA A 81 1.03 -5.64 7.47
N ALA A 82 -0.24 -5.85 7.15
CA ALA A 82 -0.62 -6.82 6.11
C ALA A 82 -0.17 -6.37 4.73
N LEU A 83 -0.37 -5.10 4.41
CA LEU A 83 0.02 -4.57 3.10
C LEU A 83 1.53 -4.53 2.95
N ALA A 84 2.26 -4.15 3.99
CA ALA A 84 3.71 -4.16 3.97
C ALA A 84 4.25 -5.58 3.75
N ALA A 85 3.67 -6.56 4.41
CA ALA A 85 4.09 -7.96 4.24
C ALA A 85 3.85 -8.43 2.81
N LEU A 86 2.72 -8.03 2.21
CA LEU A 86 2.42 -8.38 0.82
C LEU A 86 3.48 -7.82 -0.13
N VAL A 87 3.86 -6.56 0.05
CA VAL A 87 4.88 -5.92 -0.78
C VAL A 87 6.24 -6.56 -0.55
N GLU A 88 6.62 -6.79 0.71
CA GLU A 88 7.93 -7.34 1.07
C GLU A 88 8.16 -8.75 0.52
N ARG A 89 7.11 -9.54 0.36
CA ARG A 89 7.23 -10.87 -0.24
C ARG A 89 7.05 -10.86 -1.76
N GLY A 90 7.10 -9.68 -2.37
CA GLY A 90 7.02 -9.55 -3.82
C GLY A 90 5.68 -9.98 -4.39
N PHE A 91 4.61 -9.83 -3.62
CA PHE A 91 3.25 -10.21 -4.03
C PHE A 91 3.15 -11.70 -4.42
N GLY A 92 4.10 -12.49 -3.95
CA GLY A 92 4.14 -13.91 -4.30
C GLY A 92 4.62 -14.19 -5.72
N GLU A 93 5.13 -13.18 -6.41
CA GLU A 93 5.60 -13.37 -7.80
C GLU A 93 7.02 -13.94 -7.89
N GLY A 94 7.71 -14.01 -6.82
CA GLY A 94 9.06 -14.54 -6.79
C GLY A 94 10.10 -13.46 -6.92
#